data_c5563ce18182c15eaaa0cfe446e5fa9f
#
_entry.id   c5563ce18182c15eaaa0cfe446e5fa9f
#
_cell.length_a   1.000
_cell.length_b   1.000
_cell.length_c   1.000
_cell.angle_alpha   90.00
_cell.angle_beta   90.00
_cell.angle_gamma   90.00
#
_symmetry.space_group_name_H-M   'P 1'
#
loop_
_entity.id
_entity.type
_entity.pdbx_description
1 polymer ?
#
loop_
_entity_poly.entity_id
_entity_poly.type
_entity_poly.pdbx_seq_one_letter_code
_entity_poly.pdbx_strand_id
1 'polypeptide(L)' 'MDRATIEPAIKIVMTEIHSKLNEAARIAKAAEACALAGSIAEGVTVLMDIEQLIYEAGRLQDAV' A
#
# COMPACT_ATOMS: atom_id res chain seq x y z
N MET A 1 27.91 0.20 -10.21
CA MET A 1 27.22 -1.01 -9.78
C MET A 1 26.72 -1.77 -11.00
N ASP A 2 26.86 -3.07 -10.97
CA ASP A 2 26.51 -3.91 -12.11
C ASP A 2 24.98 -3.93 -12.35
N ARG A 3 24.58 -3.74 -13.60
CA ARG A 3 23.19 -3.78 -14.02
C ARG A 3 22.52 -5.11 -13.66
N ALA A 4 23.25 -6.22 -13.79
CA ALA A 4 22.75 -7.55 -13.45
C ALA A 4 22.42 -7.70 -11.96
N THR A 5 23.02 -6.89 -11.09
CA THR A 5 22.74 -6.89 -9.66
C THR A 5 21.62 -5.92 -9.30
N ILE A 6 21.57 -4.76 -9.98
CA ILE A 6 20.58 -3.71 -9.69
C ILE A 6 19.19 -4.08 -10.18
N GLU A 7 19.08 -4.59 -11.41
CA GLU A 7 17.77 -4.86 -12.00
C GLU A 7 16.91 -5.85 -11.20
N PRO A 8 17.46 -6.99 -10.73
CA PRO A 8 16.67 -7.89 -9.90
C PRO A 8 16.22 -7.25 -8.59
N ALA A 9 17.07 -6.42 -7.97
CA ALA A 9 16.71 -5.72 -6.73
C ALA A 9 15.59 -4.73 -6.96
N ILE A 10 15.62 -3.99 -8.07
CA ILE A 10 14.58 -3.05 -8.44
C ILE A 10 13.24 -3.78 -8.66
N LYS A 11 13.28 -4.93 -9.33
CA LYS A 11 12.08 -5.74 -9.55
C LYS A 11 11.44 -6.17 -8.22
N ILE A 12 12.26 -6.56 -7.24
CA ILE A 12 11.77 -6.95 -5.93
C ILE A 12 11.09 -5.76 -5.25
N VAL A 13 11.70 -4.58 -5.30
CA VAL A 13 11.11 -3.38 -4.71
C VAL A 13 9.78 -3.04 -5.39
N MET A 14 9.71 -3.12 -6.71
CA MET A 14 8.46 -2.86 -7.44
C MET A 14 7.37 -3.85 -7.05
N THR A 15 7.71 -5.12 -6.85
CA THR A 15 6.76 -6.13 -6.41
C THR A 15 6.23 -5.80 -5.01
N GLU A 16 7.10 -5.35 -4.10
CA GLU A 16 6.70 -4.97 -2.76
C GLU A 16 5.79 -3.73 -2.76
N ILE A 17 6.09 -2.75 -3.61
CA ILE A 17 5.24 -1.56 -3.76
C ILE A 17 3.85 -1.98 -4.24
N HIS A 18 3.78 -2.81 -5.26
CA HIS A 18 2.50 -3.29 -5.80
C HIS A 18 1.71 -4.03 -4.72
N SER A 19 2.36 -4.90 -3.96
CA SER A 19 1.71 -5.67 -2.90
C SER A 19 1.11 -4.75 -1.83
N LYS A 20 1.86 -3.73 -1.41
CA LYS A 20 1.39 -2.78 -0.39
C LYS A 20 0.24 -1.92 -0.88
N LEU A 21 0.30 -1.45 -2.13
CA LEU A 21 -0.77 -0.64 -2.70
C LEU A 21 -2.03 -1.48 -2.95
N ASN A 22 -1.86 -2.75 -3.33
CA ASN A 22 -2.98 -3.67 -3.49
C ASN A 22 -3.67 -3.92 -2.14
N GLU A 23 -2.90 -4.09 -1.07
CA GLU A 23 -3.43 -4.22 0.29
C GLU A 23 -4.17 -2.96 0.70
N ALA A 24 -3.58 -1.77 0.45
CA ALA A 24 -4.22 -0.50 0.74
C ALA A 24 -5.54 -0.34 -0.02
N ALA A 25 -5.59 -0.77 -1.28
CA ALA A 25 -6.81 -0.71 -2.07
C ALA A 25 -7.92 -1.59 -1.48
N ARG A 26 -7.57 -2.78 -0.98
CA ARG A 26 -8.54 -3.67 -0.32
C ARG A 26 -9.09 -3.05 0.96
N ILE A 27 -8.22 -2.41 1.74
CA ILE A 27 -8.62 -1.72 2.97
C ILE A 27 -9.54 -0.54 2.63
N ALA A 28 -9.19 0.23 1.61
CA ALA A 28 -10.02 1.35 1.15
C ALA A 28 -11.42 0.88 0.74
N LYS A 29 -11.49 -0.24 0.03
CA LYS A 29 -12.77 -0.82 -0.38
C LYS A 29 -13.61 -1.25 0.82
N ALA A 30 -12.98 -1.85 1.84
CA ALA A 30 -13.67 -2.25 3.06
C ALA A 30 -14.19 -1.03 3.82
N ALA A 31 -13.38 0.04 3.90
CA ALA A 31 -13.79 1.29 4.56
C ALA A 31 -14.97 1.92 3.85
N GLU A 32 -14.95 1.95 2.52
CA GLU A 32 -16.07 2.46 1.71
C GLU A 32 -17.33 1.65 1.97
N ALA A 33 -17.23 0.33 2.03
CA ALA A 33 -18.37 -0.53 2.32
C ALA A 33 -18.97 -0.23 3.69
N CYS A 34 -18.13 0.01 4.71
CA CYS A 34 -18.61 0.42 6.03
C CYS A 34 -19.38 1.74 5.97
N ALA A 35 -18.83 2.73 5.27
CA ALA A 35 -19.46 4.05 5.13
C ALA A 35 -20.80 3.95 4.41
N LEU A 36 -20.87 3.16 3.32
CA LEU A 36 -22.09 2.98 2.55
C LEU A 36 -23.18 2.24 3.36
N ALA A 37 -22.77 1.42 4.32
CA ALA A 37 -23.69 0.73 5.23
C ALA A 37 -24.10 1.61 6.43
N GLY A 38 -23.63 2.85 6.49
CA GLY A 38 -23.96 3.77 7.57
C GLY A 38 -23.01 3.75 8.76
N SER A 39 -21.94 2.95 8.69
CA SER A 39 -20.95 2.82 9.78
C SER A 39 -19.72 3.67 9.49
N ILE A 40 -19.90 4.99 9.44
CA ILE A 40 -18.82 5.92 9.08
C ILE A 40 -17.65 5.84 10.07
N ALA A 41 -17.94 5.74 11.36
CA ALA A 41 -16.89 5.66 12.38
C ALA A 41 -16.01 4.42 12.18
N GLU A 42 -16.61 3.28 11.85
CA GLU A 42 -15.86 2.04 11.57
C GLU A 42 -15.05 2.19 10.30
N GLY A 43 -15.62 2.84 9.26
CA GLY A 43 -14.90 3.11 8.03
C GLY A 43 -13.66 3.95 8.27
N VAL A 44 -13.75 4.99 9.09
CA VAL A 44 -12.61 5.83 9.46
C VAL A 44 -11.54 5.01 10.18
N THR A 45 -11.95 4.15 11.12
CA THR A 45 -11.02 3.28 11.84
C THR A 45 -10.26 2.35 10.88
N VAL A 46 -10.98 1.75 9.92
CA VAL A 46 -10.38 0.87 8.91
C VAL A 46 -9.40 1.65 8.03
N LEU A 47 -9.75 2.89 7.64
CA LEU A 47 -8.87 3.73 6.82
C LEU A 47 -7.52 4.01 7.48
N MET A 48 -7.46 4.04 8.81
CA MET A 48 -6.21 4.33 9.50
C MET A 48 -5.13 3.30 9.22
N ASP A 49 -5.51 2.08 8.85
CA ASP A 49 -4.55 1.03 8.51
C ASP A 49 -3.85 1.28 7.17
N ILE A 50 -4.40 2.14 6.32
CA ILE A 50 -3.80 2.47 5.01
C ILE A 50 -2.55 3.32 5.18
N GLU A 51 -2.50 4.17 6.19
CA GLU A 51 -1.42 5.12 6.38
C GLU A 51 -0.05 4.45 6.39
N GLN A 52 0.10 3.36 7.14
CA GLN A 52 1.35 2.63 7.23
C GLN A 52 1.76 2.04 5.88
N LEU A 53 0.80 1.49 5.13
CA LEU A 53 1.08 0.89 3.83
C LEU A 53 1.52 1.93 2.81
N ILE A 54 0.88 3.08 2.79
CA ILE A 54 1.25 4.18 1.89
C ILE A 54 2.63 4.71 2.26
N TYR A 55 2.90 4.87 3.55
CA TYR A 55 4.20 5.30 4.03
C TYR A 55 5.30 4.33 3.57
N GLU A 56 5.09 3.03 3.77
CA GLU A 56 6.07 2.02 3.38
C GLU A 56 6.27 1.98 1.87
N ALA A 57 5.18 2.08 1.09
CA ALA A 57 5.29 2.11 -0.37
C ALA A 57 6.07 3.35 -0.83
N GLY A 58 5.84 4.50 -0.21
CA GLY A 58 6.58 5.72 -0.50
C GLY A 58 8.06 5.59 -0.20
N ARG A 59 8.40 4.96 0.93
CA ARG A 59 9.80 4.70 1.30
C ARG A 59 10.49 3.78 0.28
N LEU A 60 9.77 2.76 -0.17
CA LEU A 60 10.30 1.84 -1.19
C LEU A 60 10.52 2.56 -2.52
N GLN A 61 9.59 3.42 -2.90
CA GLN A 61 9.72 4.21 -4.12
C GLN A 61 10.96 5.11 -4.05
N ASP A 62 11.21 5.73 -2.91
CA ASP A 62 12.36 6.60 -2.71
C ASP A 62 13.69 5.85 -2.78
N ALA A 63 13.67 4.54 -2.54
CA ALA A 63 14.87 3.70 -2.57
C ALA A 63 15.32 3.33 -3.99
N VAL A 64 14.49 3.56 -4.98
CA VAL A 64 14.82 3.28 -6.41
C VAL A 64 14.83 4.57 -7.27
#